data_e6bac15e9ad6a97cfdf916580abc703c
#
_entry.id   e6bac15e9ad6a97cfdf916580abc703c
#
_cell.length_a   1.000
_cell.length_b   1.000
_cell.length_c   1.000
_cell.angle_alpha   90.00
_cell.angle_beta   90.00
_cell.angle_gamma   90.00
#
_symmetry.space_group_name_H-M   'P 1'
#
loop_
_entity.id
_entity.type
_entity.pdbx_description
1 polymer ?
#
loop_
_entity_poly.entity_id
_entity_poly.type
_entity_poly.pdbx_seq_one_letter_code
_entity_poly.pdbx_strand_id
1 'polypeptide(L)'
;WMKVVEVLSKRHKATVLYYDKQLRELLAELRRLTPRYVAVVEKPENLNREFVMEGHRLSREIDDDIYADYLWGIITGYSAADAMRMVESSAKPFVIRTALNTTAELSDGKYFDRFAFMNDGGTPGGWGEKTTRDGEVKSEQINKWEILDKWVEKYKEIDPDLLVTSSHATEKNLEMPFTVGNLKPRGGRLYADFMTTEFLDGTAHPRVYFAAGNCLIGNIDNDPESMAVAWLSGMDATSMIGYVVTTWYGRNGWGGLKYWVANAGRLTLAQAVYLNQQDMLRTENEWHPKMLTVNYPFSEIEFGQREMFEKQFETVTGQQPTKDQMGFVHDRDVVVLYGDPAWDVKMQNPKPLGYK
;
A
#
# COMPACT_ATOMS: atom_id res chain seq x y z
N TRP A 1 -11.00 -12.08 16.95
CA TRP A 1 -9.59 -11.67 16.74
C TRP A 1 -8.63 -12.74 17.25
N MET A 2 -8.74 -13.27 18.47
CA MET A 2 -7.87 -14.32 19.00
C MET A 2 -7.80 -15.57 18.11
N LYS A 3 -8.90 -15.95 17.45
CA LYS A 3 -8.90 -17.06 16.48
C LYS A 3 -8.06 -16.75 15.23
N VAL A 4 -8.02 -15.48 14.80
CA VAL A 4 -7.14 -15.02 13.70
C VAL A 4 -5.68 -15.21 14.09
N VAL A 5 -5.29 -14.78 15.30
CA VAL A 5 -3.94 -14.98 15.84
C VAL A 5 -3.58 -16.46 15.90
N GLU A 6 -4.50 -17.31 16.39
CA GLU A 6 -4.29 -18.76 16.49
C GLU A 6 -4.01 -19.40 15.13
N VAL A 7 -4.82 -19.09 14.10
CA VAL A 7 -4.65 -19.65 12.76
C VAL A 7 -3.33 -19.21 12.16
N LEU A 8 -2.99 -17.92 12.27
CA LEU A 8 -1.76 -17.35 11.72
C LEU A 8 -0.52 -17.90 12.41
N SER A 9 -0.51 -17.90 13.76
CA SER A 9 0.62 -18.42 14.54
C SER A 9 0.86 -19.90 14.31
N LYS A 10 -0.19 -20.70 14.19
CA LYS A 10 -0.09 -22.12 13.84
C LYS A 10 0.50 -22.35 12.46
N ARG A 11 0.06 -21.54 11.45
CA ARG A 11 0.58 -21.61 10.07
C ARG A 11 2.08 -21.38 10.02
N HIS A 12 2.53 -20.31 10.65
CA HIS A 12 3.93 -19.87 10.59
C HIS A 12 4.79 -20.44 11.71
N LYS A 13 4.22 -21.22 12.64
CA LYS A 13 4.89 -21.69 13.88
C LYS A 13 5.47 -20.49 14.65
N ALA A 14 4.71 -19.39 14.69
CA ALA A 14 5.18 -18.13 15.23
C ALA A 14 5.03 -18.07 16.75
N THR A 15 5.92 -17.32 17.39
CA THR A 15 5.76 -16.89 18.79
C THR A 15 4.72 -15.77 18.85
N VAL A 16 3.73 -15.90 19.72
CA VAL A 16 2.73 -14.85 19.95
C VAL A 16 3.18 -13.96 21.09
N LEU A 17 3.22 -12.66 20.82
CA LEU A 17 3.50 -11.62 21.82
C LEU A 17 2.26 -10.76 22.00
N TYR A 18 2.10 -10.18 23.17
CA TYR A 18 1.00 -9.27 23.50
C TYR A 18 1.55 -7.95 24.01
N TYR A 19 0.96 -6.84 23.56
CA TYR A 19 1.22 -5.49 24.07
C TYR A 19 -0.09 -4.90 24.59
N ASP A 20 0.00 -3.93 25.48
CA ASP A 20 -1.18 -3.28 26.09
C ASP A 20 -1.55 -1.99 25.35
N LYS A 21 -0.58 -1.12 25.12
CA LYS A 21 -0.83 0.22 24.54
C LYS A 21 0.00 0.53 23.31
N GLN A 22 1.26 0.12 23.29
CA GLN A 22 2.23 0.52 22.28
C GLN A 22 3.07 -0.67 21.81
N LEU A 23 3.33 -0.74 20.52
CA LEU A 23 4.20 -1.78 19.93
C LEU A 23 5.60 -1.80 20.56
N ARG A 24 6.09 -0.66 21.01
CA ARG A 24 7.41 -0.50 21.64
C ARG A 24 7.59 -1.34 22.92
N GLU A 25 6.52 -1.70 23.58
CA GLU A 25 6.56 -2.62 24.72
C GLU A 25 7.20 -3.96 24.38
N LEU A 26 7.16 -4.34 23.09
CA LEU A 26 7.69 -5.60 22.57
C LEU A 26 9.18 -5.54 22.19
N LEU A 27 9.84 -4.38 22.27
CA LEU A 27 11.22 -4.22 21.77
C LEU A 27 12.20 -5.23 22.34
N ALA A 28 12.15 -5.49 23.65
CA ALA A 28 13.05 -6.43 24.30
C ALA A 28 12.86 -7.87 23.79
N GLU A 29 11.60 -8.29 23.59
CA GLU A 29 11.27 -9.62 23.07
C GLU A 29 11.61 -9.73 21.58
N LEU A 30 11.38 -8.69 20.78
CA LEU A 30 11.75 -8.66 19.36
C LEU A 30 13.27 -8.76 19.20
N ARG A 31 14.05 -8.06 20.02
CA ARG A 31 15.52 -8.19 20.07
C ARG A 31 15.98 -9.60 20.41
N ARG A 32 15.32 -10.23 21.35
CA ARG A 32 15.62 -11.62 21.74
C ARG A 32 15.28 -12.63 20.66
N LEU A 33 14.19 -12.41 19.92
CA LEU A 33 13.68 -13.35 18.92
C LEU A 33 14.30 -13.14 17.54
N THR A 34 14.76 -11.92 17.22
CA THR A 34 15.26 -11.53 15.88
C THR A 34 14.40 -12.09 14.75
N PRO A 35 13.12 -11.74 14.69
CA PRO A 35 12.17 -12.35 13.76
C PRO A 35 12.46 -11.90 12.33
N ARG A 36 12.22 -12.76 11.35
CA ARG A 36 12.22 -12.38 9.94
C ARG A 36 10.93 -11.70 9.52
N TYR A 37 9.80 -12.07 10.12
CA TYR A 37 8.48 -11.53 9.85
C TYR A 37 7.76 -11.19 11.14
N VAL A 38 7.05 -10.07 11.15
CA VAL A 38 6.18 -9.65 12.24
C VAL A 38 4.79 -9.33 11.67
N ALA A 39 3.79 -10.12 12.07
CA ALA A 39 2.39 -9.86 11.71
C ALA A 39 1.66 -9.33 12.95
N VAL A 40 1.12 -8.12 12.84
CA VAL A 40 0.33 -7.50 13.90
C VAL A 40 -1.15 -7.75 13.61
N VAL A 41 -1.88 -8.36 14.52
CA VAL A 41 -3.33 -8.55 14.42
C VAL A 41 -4.00 -7.53 15.32
N GLU A 42 -4.65 -6.54 14.73
CA GLU A 42 -5.22 -5.44 15.49
C GLU A 42 -6.60 -5.03 14.96
N LYS A 43 -7.44 -4.47 15.82
CA LYS A 43 -8.74 -3.93 15.45
C LYS A 43 -8.59 -2.56 14.78
N PRO A 44 -9.48 -2.21 13.83
CA PRO A 44 -9.38 -0.93 13.15
C PRO A 44 -9.49 0.28 14.07
N GLU A 45 -10.22 0.17 15.20
CA GLU A 45 -10.37 1.24 16.18
C GLU A 45 -9.07 1.61 16.92
N ASN A 46 -8.03 0.79 16.80
CA ASN A 46 -6.72 1.00 17.42
C ASN A 46 -5.63 1.36 16.41
N LEU A 47 -6.01 1.54 15.14
CA LEU A 47 -5.06 1.77 14.04
C LEU A 47 -5.16 3.19 13.49
N ASN A 48 -4.04 3.89 13.52
CA ASN A 48 -3.87 5.22 12.95
C ASN A 48 -2.46 5.39 12.39
N ARG A 49 -2.14 6.58 11.87
CA ARG A 49 -0.82 6.87 11.29
C ARG A 49 0.32 6.76 12.33
N GLU A 50 0.09 7.14 13.59
CA GLU A 50 1.08 7.07 14.66
C GLU A 50 1.49 5.62 14.91
N PHE A 51 0.52 4.71 14.92
CA PHE A 51 0.76 3.27 15.05
C PHE A 51 1.66 2.74 13.92
N VAL A 52 1.39 3.14 12.69
CA VAL A 52 2.19 2.73 11.51
C VAL A 52 3.60 3.29 11.59
N MET A 53 3.74 4.58 11.90
CA MET A 53 5.06 5.21 12.04
C MET A 53 5.87 4.62 13.19
N GLU A 54 5.23 4.29 14.31
CA GLU A 54 5.88 3.57 15.42
C GLU A 54 6.36 2.19 14.99
N GLY A 55 5.55 1.43 14.26
CA GLY A 55 5.93 0.12 13.73
C GLY A 55 7.18 0.17 12.85
N HIS A 56 7.27 1.17 11.96
CA HIS A 56 8.48 1.39 11.14
C HIS A 56 9.70 1.75 11.98
N ARG A 57 9.55 2.64 12.95
CA ARG A 57 10.68 3.02 13.85
C ARG A 57 11.14 1.84 14.68
N LEU A 58 10.19 1.10 15.25
CA LEU A 58 10.48 -0.09 16.04
C LEU A 58 11.24 -1.15 15.23
N SER A 59 10.91 -1.30 13.94
CA SER A 59 11.59 -2.27 13.08
C SER A 59 13.07 -1.99 12.86
N ARG A 60 13.55 -0.79 13.15
CA ARG A 60 14.96 -0.35 13.02
C ARG A 60 15.72 -0.34 14.35
N GLU A 61 15.12 -0.83 15.41
CA GLU A 61 15.70 -0.75 16.75
C GLU A 61 16.10 -2.13 17.30
N ILE A 62 16.09 -3.16 16.47
CA ILE A 62 16.41 -4.53 16.92
C ILE A 62 17.91 -4.69 17.15
N ASP A 63 18.71 -4.13 16.27
CA ASP A 63 20.18 -4.06 16.40
C ASP A 63 20.69 -2.61 16.27
N ASP A 64 22.01 -2.44 16.08
CA ASP A 64 22.67 -1.14 16.09
C ASP A 64 22.89 -0.58 14.67
N ASP A 65 22.38 -1.24 13.62
CA ASP A 65 22.50 -0.71 12.27
C ASP A 65 21.35 0.25 11.91
N ILE A 66 21.34 0.76 10.69
CA ILE A 66 20.37 1.76 10.24
C ILE A 66 19.11 1.17 9.60
N TYR A 67 19.12 -0.14 9.37
CA TYR A 67 18.13 -0.81 8.54
C TYR A 67 16.93 -1.33 9.34
N ALA A 68 15.85 -1.62 8.63
CA ALA A 68 14.75 -2.37 9.22
C ALA A 68 15.13 -3.85 9.31
N ASP A 69 14.87 -4.48 10.46
CA ASP A 69 15.34 -5.81 10.80
C ASP A 69 14.38 -6.92 10.37
N TYR A 70 13.13 -6.58 10.12
CA TYR A 70 12.09 -7.54 9.76
C TYR A 70 11.05 -6.97 8.81
N LEU A 71 10.46 -7.86 8.01
CA LEU A 71 9.28 -7.55 7.21
C LEU A 71 8.05 -7.57 8.10
N TRP A 72 7.24 -6.51 8.07
CA TRP A 72 6.07 -6.46 8.92
C TRP A 72 4.81 -6.05 8.15
N GLY A 73 3.66 -6.41 8.72
CA GLY A 73 2.36 -6.07 8.15
C GLY A 73 1.27 -6.18 9.21
N ILE A 74 0.14 -5.52 8.93
CA ILE A 74 -1.01 -5.45 9.83
C ILE A 74 -2.16 -6.27 9.24
N ILE A 75 -2.75 -7.13 10.06
CA ILE A 75 -3.95 -7.91 9.74
C ILE A 75 -5.11 -7.30 10.50
N THR A 76 -6.06 -6.77 9.75
CA THR A 76 -7.25 -6.09 10.26
C THR A 76 -8.43 -6.25 9.30
N GLY A 77 -9.56 -5.62 9.57
CA GLY A 77 -10.76 -5.64 8.75
C GLY A 77 -11.92 -5.02 9.50
N TYR A 78 -13.07 -4.86 8.87
CA TYR A 78 -14.29 -4.36 9.50
C TYR A 78 -14.73 -5.25 10.65
N SER A 79 -14.46 -6.56 10.52
CA SER A 79 -14.75 -7.58 11.53
C SER A 79 -13.60 -8.61 11.62
N ALA A 80 -13.63 -9.43 12.67
CA ALA A 80 -12.70 -10.56 12.79
C ALA A 80 -12.89 -11.61 11.68
N ALA A 81 -14.06 -11.67 11.04
CA ALA A 81 -14.31 -12.54 9.90
C ALA A 81 -13.54 -12.07 8.65
N ASP A 82 -13.47 -10.76 8.42
CA ASP A 82 -12.69 -10.18 7.31
C ASP A 82 -11.20 -10.40 7.51
N ALA A 83 -10.70 -10.16 8.72
CA ALA A 83 -9.30 -10.46 9.08
C ALA A 83 -8.99 -11.96 8.91
N MET A 84 -9.93 -12.86 9.26
CA MET A 84 -9.78 -14.30 9.05
C MET A 84 -9.73 -14.65 7.56
N ARG A 85 -10.62 -14.07 6.75
CA ARG A 85 -10.61 -14.26 5.29
C ARG A 85 -9.26 -13.83 4.69
N MET A 86 -8.72 -12.68 5.11
CA MET A 86 -7.39 -12.22 4.68
C MET A 86 -6.31 -13.27 5.00
N VAL A 87 -6.31 -13.80 6.22
CA VAL A 87 -5.37 -14.85 6.62
C VAL A 87 -5.58 -16.12 5.78
N GLU A 88 -6.80 -16.57 5.58
CA GLU A 88 -7.10 -17.77 4.79
C GLU A 88 -6.69 -17.61 3.32
N SER A 89 -6.97 -16.44 2.72
CA SER A 89 -6.61 -16.12 1.34
C SER A 89 -5.10 -16.08 1.12
N SER A 90 -4.32 -15.63 2.11
CA SER A 90 -2.85 -15.62 2.06
C SER A 90 -2.19 -16.99 2.31
N ALA A 91 -2.97 -18.05 2.51
CA ALA A 91 -2.42 -19.36 2.87
C ALA A 91 -1.64 -20.07 1.76
N LYS A 92 -1.81 -19.65 0.51
CA LYS A 92 -1.15 -20.25 -0.65
C LYS A 92 -0.37 -19.20 -1.44
N PRO A 93 0.73 -19.60 -2.13
CA PRO A 93 1.39 -18.75 -3.10
C PRO A 93 0.41 -18.24 -4.15
N PHE A 94 0.59 -16.98 -4.57
CA PHE A 94 -0.26 -16.35 -5.55
C PHE A 94 0.56 -15.60 -6.60
N VAL A 95 0.15 -15.66 -7.85
CA VAL A 95 0.81 -14.99 -8.97
C VAL A 95 -0.16 -14.02 -9.61
N ILE A 96 0.17 -12.75 -9.60
CA ILE A 96 -0.60 -11.68 -10.25
C ILE A 96 -0.57 -11.86 -11.77
N ARG A 97 -1.73 -12.02 -12.39
CA ARG A 97 -1.92 -12.23 -13.82
C ARG A 97 -2.86 -11.23 -14.47
N THR A 98 -3.75 -10.65 -13.66
CA THR A 98 -4.73 -9.67 -14.13
C THR A 98 -4.61 -8.38 -13.33
N ALA A 99 -4.88 -7.23 -13.98
CA ALA A 99 -4.82 -5.95 -13.28
C ALA A 99 -5.85 -4.95 -13.78
N LEU A 100 -6.22 -4.04 -12.90
CA LEU A 100 -6.97 -2.84 -13.22
C LEU A 100 -6.30 -1.65 -12.54
N ASN A 101 -5.84 -0.68 -13.32
CA ASN A 101 -5.13 0.50 -12.83
C ASN A 101 -5.92 1.76 -13.14
N THR A 102 -5.79 2.74 -12.27
CA THR A 102 -6.25 4.12 -12.54
C THR A 102 -5.12 5.00 -13.06
N THR A 103 -3.96 4.44 -13.38
CA THR A 103 -2.77 5.15 -13.87
C THR A 103 -2.12 4.40 -15.03
N ALA A 104 -1.22 5.08 -15.76
CA ALA A 104 -0.54 4.56 -16.93
C ALA A 104 0.81 3.85 -16.63
N GLU A 105 1.23 3.71 -15.36
CA GLU A 105 2.57 3.25 -14.99
C GLU A 105 2.86 1.79 -15.40
N LEU A 106 1.84 0.99 -15.58
CA LEU A 106 1.96 -0.39 -16.07
C LEU A 106 1.35 -0.58 -17.46
N SER A 107 1.24 0.51 -18.24
CA SER A 107 0.50 0.57 -19.49
C SER A 107 1.03 -0.30 -20.62
N ASP A 108 2.26 -0.82 -20.53
CA ASP A 108 2.80 -1.78 -21.49
C ASP A 108 2.16 -3.17 -21.35
N GLY A 109 1.49 -3.45 -20.24
CA GLY A 109 0.71 -4.66 -19.99
C GLY A 109 1.47 -5.99 -20.07
N LYS A 110 2.81 -5.97 -20.17
CA LYS A 110 3.65 -7.17 -20.38
C LYS A 110 3.61 -8.19 -19.24
N TYR A 111 3.21 -7.74 -18.04
CA TYR A 111 3.10 -8.60 -16.86
C TYR A 111 1.73 -9.29 -16.73
N PHE A 112 0.74 -8.91 -17.55
CA PHE A 112 -0.64 -9.35 -17.35
C PHE A 112 -1.18 -10.15 -18.51
N ASP A 113 -2.02 -11.12 -18.19
CA ASP A 113 -2.80 -11.87 -19.18
C ASP A 113 -4.02 -11.04 -19.64
N ARG A 114 -4.69 -10.37 -18.67
CA ARG A 114 -5.77 -9.39 -18.90
C ARG A 114 -5.46 -8.13 -18.09
N PHE A 115 -5.74 -6.98 -18.69
CA PHE A 115 -5.34 -5.72 -18.09
C PHE A 115 -6.16 -4.57 -18.65
N ALA A 116 -6.54 -3.63 -17.79
CA ALA A 116 -7.07 -2.35 -18.23
C ALA A 116 -6.49 -1.22 -17.37
N PHE A 117 -6.36 -0.04 -17.95
CA PHE A 117 -5.88 1.15 -17.24
C PHE A 117 -6.53 2.42 -17.74
N MET A 118 -6.52 3.44 -16.90
CA MET A 118 -6.95 4.80 -17.22
C MET A 118 -5.79 5.76 -17.07
N ASN A 119 -5.77 6.79 -17.92
CA ASN A 119 -4.80 7.86 -17.87
C ASN A 119 -5.48 9.19 -18.08
N ASP A 120 -5.43 10.08 -17.10
CA ASP A 120 -5.92 11.46 -17.17
C ASP A 120 -4.82 12.48 -17.51
N GLY A 121 -3.59 12.04 -17.72
CA GLY A 121 -2.42 12.87 -18.03
C GLY A 121 -2.43 13.55 -19.39
N GLY A 122 -3.55 13.60 -20.07
CA GLY A 122 -3.73 14.23 -21.36
C GLY A 122 -5.17 14.66 -21.61
N THR A 123 -5.37 15.49 -22.63
CA THR A 123 -6.71 15.83 -23.09
C THR A 123 -6.86 15.34 -24.52
N PRO A 124 -7.77 14.42 -24.79
CA PRO A 124 -8.62 13.68 -23.86
C PRO A 124 -7.89 12.51 -23.17
N GLY A 125 -8.39 12.08 -22.00
CA GLY A 125 -7.83 10.96 -21.29
C GLY A 125 -7.93 9.64 -22.03
N GLY A 126 -7.00 8.75 -21.75
CA GLY A 126 -6.89 7.45 -22.40
C GLY A 126 -7.46 6.31 -21.59
N TRP A 127 -8.06 5.36 -22.28
CA TRP A 127 -8.34 4.02 -21.76
C TRP A 127 -7.50 3.02 -22.55
N GLY A 128 -6.80 2.14 -21.87
CA GLY A 128 -6.04 1.07 -22.49
C GLY A 128 -6.52 -0.29 -21.99
N GLU A 129 -6.61 -1.28 -22.87
CA GLU A 129 -7.09 -2.61 -22.53
C GLU A 129 -6.34 -3.70 -23.27
N LYS A 130 -6.05 -4.79 -22.57
CA LYS A 130 -5.48 -6.03 -23.09
C LYS A 130 -6.32 -7.20 -22.58
N THR A 131 -6.83 -8.00 -23.49
CA THR A 131 -7.80 -9.08 -23.18
C THR A 131 -7.21 -10.48 -23.15
N THR A 132 -6.00 -10.66 -23.67
CA THR A 132 -5.30 -11.96 -23.67
C THR A 132 -3.80 -11.78 -23.41
N ARG A 133 -3.15 -12.82 -22.92
CA ARG A 133 -1.71 -12.79 -22.59
C ARG A 133 -0.83 -12.33 -23.77
N ASP A 134 -1.15 -12.78 -24.96
CA ASP A 134 -0.39 -12.52 -26.19
C ASP A 134 -0.92 -11.32 -26.98
N GLY A 135 -2.00 -10.71 -26.50
CA GLY A 135 -2.60 -9.53 -27.12
C GLY A 135 -1.78 -8.27 -26.89
N GLU A 136 -2.00 -7.30 -27.77
CA GLU A 136 -1.48 -5.94 -27.61
C GLU A 136 -2.46 -5.11 -26.78
N VAL A 137 -1.94 -4.05 -26.14
CA VAL A 137 -2.77 -3.06 -25.48
C VAL A 137 -3.44 -2.21 -26.56
N LYS A 138 -4.77 -2.20 -26.57
CA LYS A 138 -5.56 -1.32 -27.40
C LYS A 138 -5.92 -0.08 -26.60
N SER A 139 -5.71 1.10 -27.16
CA SER A 139 -6.01 2.36 -26.51
C SER A 139 -7.14 3.09 -27.23
N GLU A 140 -8.01 3.70 -26.46
CA GLU A 140 -9.10 4.55 -26.92
C GLU A 140 -9.23 5.79 -26.03
N GLN A 141 -9.93 6.80 -26.54
CA GLN A 141 -10.31 7.95 -25.76
C GLN A 141 -11.65 7.68 -25.07
N ILE A 142 -11.76 8.09 -23.82
CA ILE A 142 -12.96 7.89 -23.03
C ILE A 142 -13.56 9.23 -22.62
N ASN A 143 -14.88 9.31 -22.64
CA ASN A 143 -15.61 10.42 -22.07
C ASN A 143 -15.45 10.41 -20.55
N LYS A 144 -14.98 11.53 -19.99
CA LYS A 144 -14.75 11.63 -18.53
C LYS A 144 -15.98 11.32 -17.69
N TRP A 145 -17.17 11.55 -18.18
CA TRP A 145 -18.43 11.28 -17.48
C TRP A 145 -18.80 9.78 -17.41
N GLU A 146 -18.14 8.95 -18.21
CA GLU A 146 -18.36 7.50 -18.28
C GLU A 146 -17.24 6.72 -17.57
N ILE A 147 -16.23 7.42 -17.04
CA ILE A 147 -15.00 6.79 -16.53
C ILE A 147 -15.28 5.85 -15.34
N LEU A 148 -16.10 6.28 -14.40
CA LEU A 148 -16.42 5.49 -13.21
C LEU A 148 -17.26 4.26 -13.58
N ASP A 149 -18.29 4.42 -14.43
CA ASP A 149 -19.13 3.30 -14.86
C ASP A 149 -18.30 2.26 -15.62
N LYS A 150 -17.41 2.71 -16.52
CA LYS A 150 -16.51 1.82 -17.24
C LYS A 150 -15.51 1.12 -16.31
N TRP A 151 -15.00 1.82 -15.32
CA TRP A 151 -14.12 1.21 -14.32
C TRP A 151 -14.85 0.13 -13.51
N VAL A 152 -16.08 0.41 -13.07
CA VAL A 152 -16.93 -0.57 -12.35
C VAL A 152 -17.23 -1.79 -13.21
N GLU A 153 -17.59 -1.58 -14.48
CA GLU A 153 -17.82 -2.65 -15.44
C GLU A 153 -16.57 -3.54 -15.59
N LYS A 154 -15.41 -2.91 -15.80
CA LYS A 154 -14.15 -3.64 -15.97
C LYS A 154 -13.65 -4.31 -14.69
N TYR A 155 -13.91 -3.71 -13.53
CA TYR A 155 -13.65 -4.36 -12.25
C TYR A 155 -14.39 -5.71 -12.15
N LYS A 156 -15.69 -5.73 -12.49
CA LYS A 156 -16.51 -6.94 -12.49
C LYS A 156 -16.11 -7.95 -13.58
N GLU A 157 -15.73 -7.45 -14.77
CA GLU A 157 -15.35 -8.29 -15.92
C GLU A 157 -13.98 -8.96 -15.74
N ILE A 158 -12.98 -8.20 -15.29
CA ILE A 158 -11.59 -8.67 -15.17
C ILE A 158 -11.43 -9.49 -13.89
N ASP A 159 -12.12 -9.13 -12.81
CA ASP A 159 -11.90 -9.65 -11.45
C ASP A 159 -10.40 -9.60 -11.10
N PRO A 160 -9.82 -8.40 -10.95
CA PRO A 160 -8.37 -8.21 -11.02
C PRO A 160 -7.64 -8.80 -9.81
N ASP A 161 -6.50 -9.44 -10.06
CA ASP A 161 -5.53 -9.85 -9.03
C ASP A 161 -4.83 -8.64 -8.40
N LEU A 162 -4.68 -7.57 -9.18
CA LEU A 162 -4.00 -6.34 -8.78
C LEU A 162 -4.81 -5.10 -9.19
N LEU A 163 -5.01 -4.22 -8.22
CA LEU A 163 -5.45 -2.85 -8.49
C LEU A 163 -4.33 -1.88 -8.11
N VAL A 164 -4.08 -0.90 -8.98
CA VAL A 164 -3.12 0.17 -8.70
C VAL A 164 -3.81 1.51 -8.88
N THR A 165 -3.72 2.38 -7.89
CA THR A 165 -4.29 3.72 -7.96
C THR A 165 -3.27 4.79 -7.59
N SER A 166 -3.44 5.99 -8.16
CA SER A 166 -2.64 7.18 -7.88
C SER A 166 -3.42 8.44 -8.23
N SER A 167 -4.51 8.69 -7.54
CA SER A 167 -5.35 9.87 -7.67
C SER A 167 -5.55 10.53 -6.32
N HIS A 168 -6.25 11.67 -6.27
CA HIS A 168 -6.60 12.30 -5.00
C HIS A 168 -7.42 11.34 -4.13
N ALA A 169 -7.12 11.33 -2.85
CA ALA A 169 -7.80 10.49 -1.88
C ALA A 169 -7.74 11.08 -0.47
N THR A 170 -8.60 10.59 0.38
CA THR A 170 -8.59 10.73 1.83
C THR A 170 -8.91 9.37 2.47
N GLU A 171 -8.98 9.32 3.78
CA GLU A 171 -9.45 8.12 4.50
C GLU A 171 -10.89 7.72 4.12
N LYS A 172 -11.67 8.64 3.54
CA LYS A 172 -13.10 8.50 3.25
C LYS A 172 -13.45 8.58 1.77
N ASN A 173 -12.47 8.77 0.90
CA ASN A 173 -12.72 9.04 -0.51
C ASN A 173 -11.54 8.66 -1.39
N LEU A 174 -11.82 8.08 -2.55
CA LEU A 174 -10.88 7.93 -3.67
C LEU A 174 -11.51 8.59 -4.90
N GLU A 175 -10.92 9.67 -5.38
CA GLU A 175 -11.34 10.31 -6.64
C GLU A 175 -10.95 9.45 -7.84
N MET A 176 -11.87 9.34 -8.78
CA MET A 176 -11.57 8.75 -10.07
C MET A 176 -10.83 9.76 -10.95
N PRO A 177 -10.05 9.33 -11.96
CA PRO A 177 -9.40 10.21 -12.92
C PRO A 177 -10.38 11.22 -13.51
N PHE A 178 -9.89 12.40 -13.87
CA PHE A 178 -10.65 13.58 -14.32
C PHE A 178 -11.52 14.24 -13.23
N THR A 179 -11.35 13.88 -11.97
CA THR A 179 -12.17 14.36 -10.84
C THR A 179 -13.67 14.12 -11.03
N VAL A 180 -14.03 13.03 -11.73
CA VAL A 180 -15.42 12.67 -12.01
C VAL A 180 -15.76 11.34 -11.35
N GLY A 181 -16.57 11.41 -10.30
CA GLY A 181 -16.97 10.27 -9.50
C GLY A 181 -15.94 9.87 -8.46
N ASN A 182 -16.40 9.11 -7.48
CA ASN A 182 -15.62 8.70 -6.33
C ASN A 182 -15.92 7.26 -5.96
N LEU A 183 -14.97 6.61 -5.27
CA LEU A 183 -15.23 5.44 -4.45
C LEU A 183 -15.24 5.88 -2.99
N LYS A 184 -16.23 5.44 -2.22
CA LYS A 184 -16.41 5.79 -0.81
C LYS A 184 -16.71 4.57 0.06
N PRO A 185 -16.28 4.57 1.33
CA PRO A 185 -16.54 3.46 2.25
C PRO A 185 -17.92 3.62 2.92
N ARG A 186 -18.57 2.48 3.19
CA ARG A 186 -19.78 2.38 4.03
C ARG A 186 -19.98 0.95 4.49
N GLY A 187 -20.05 0.73 5.81
CA GLY A 187 -20.29 -0.59 6.40
C GLY A 187 -19.23 -1.62 5.98
N GLY A 188 -17.96 -1.22 5.93
CA GLY A 188 -16.87 -2.09 5.49
C GLY A 188 -16.88 -2.44 3.99
N ARG A 189 -17.72 -1.79 3.17
CA ARG A 189 -17.82 -1.98 1.72
C ARG A 189 -17.47 -0.69 0.99
N LEU A 190 -17.10 -0.78 -0.29
CA LEU A 190 -17.01 0.38 -1.18
C LEU A 190 -18.27 0.56 -2.00
N TYR A 191 -18.59 1.80 -2.32
CA TYR A 191 -19.57 2.13 -3.33
C TYR A 191 -19.05 3.19 -4.29
N ALA A 192 -19.46 3.08 -5.55
CA ALA A 192 -19.27 4.10 -6.56
C ALA A 192 -20.30 5.23 -6.33
N ASP A 193 -19.83 6.46 -6.24
CA ASP A 193 -20.63 7.65 -5.95
C ASP A 193 -20.46 8.67 -7.07
N PHE A 194 -21.44 8.67 -7.98
CA PHE A 194 -21.52 9.64 -9.07
C PHE A 194 -23.01 9.94 -9.39
N MET A 195 -23.54 9.53 -10.55
CA MET A 195 -24.96 9.74 -10.90
C MET A 195 -25.87 8.84 -10.09
N THR A 196 -25.40 7.65 -9.76
CA THR A 196 -26.08 6.65 -8.91
C THR A 196 -25.11 6.12 -7.88
N THR A 197 -25.63 5.51 -6.82
CA THR A 197 -24.80 4.82 -5.83
C THR A 197 -24.87 3.32 -6.08
N GLU A 198 -23.71 2.74 -6.42
CA GLU A 198 -23.56 1.30 -6.63
C GLU A 198 -22.51 0.71 -5.69
N PHE A 199 -22.93 -0.27 -4.87
CA PHE A 199 -21.98 -1.00 -4.03
C PHE A 199 -21.16 -1.98 -4.87
N LEU A 200 -19.87 -2.05 -4.52
CA LEU A 200 -18.92 -2.99 -5.09
C LEU A 200 -18.69 -4.11 -4.09
N ASP A 201 -18.61 -5.32 -4.61
CA ASP A 201 -18.35 -6.51 -3.80
C ASP A 201 -17.09 -7.23 -4.31
N GLY A 202 -16.34 -7.78 -3.37
CA GLY A 202 -15.30 -8.75 -3.66
C GLY A 202 -15.90 -10.08 -4.11
N THR A 203 -15.07 -10.94 -4.64
CA THR A 203 -15.44 -12.25 -5.20
C THR A 203 -14.79 -13.41 -4.45
N ALA A 204 -14.27 -13.16 -3.24
CA ALA A 204 -13.42 -14.07 -2.47
C ALA A 204 -12.13 -14.49 -3.21
N HIS A 205 -11.80 -13.82 -4.33
CA HIS A 205 -10.56 -14.02 -5.06
C HIS A 205 -9.42 -13.27 -4.38
N PRO A 206 -8.26 -13.90 -4.10
CA PRO A 206 -7.11 -13.22 -3.53
C PRO A 206 -6.65 -12.07 -4.43
N ARG A 207 -6.49 -10.88 -3.86
CA ARG A 207 -6.03 -9.71 -4.63
C ARG A 207 -5.15 -8.78 -3.81
N VAL A 208 -4.38 -7.99 -4.52
CA VAL A 208 -3.56 -6.91 -3.97
C VAL A 208 -4.15 -5.57 -4.40
N TYR A 209 -4.34 -4.67 -3.45
CA TYR A 209 -4.58 -3.26 -3.72
C TYR A 209 -3.32 -2.45 -3.44
N PHE A 210 -2.77 -1.80 -4.46
CA PHE A 210 -1.56 -1.00 -4.36
C PHE A 210 -1.87 0.49 -4.62
N ALA A 211 -2.07 1.25 -3.56
CA ALA A 211 -2.30 2.70 -3.61
C ALA A 211 -0.96 3.44 -3.67
N ALA A 212 -0.38 3.54 -4.87
CA ALA A 212 1.00 4.00 -5.08
C ALA A 212 1.22 5.49 -4.77
N GLY A 213 0.20 6.33 -4.99
CA GLY A 213 0.31 7.78 -4.85
C GLY A 213 -0.94 8.46 -4.26
N ASN A 214 -1.79 7.72 -3.56
CA ASN A 214 -3.03 8.24 -2.97
C ASN A 214 -2.80 8.78 -1.56
N CYS A 215 -3.22 10.00 -1.28
CA CYS A 215 -3.16 10.58 0.06
C CYS A 215 -4.05 9.82 1.04
N LEU A 216 -3.56 9.54 2.25
CA LEU A 216 -4.33 9.07 3.42
C LEU A 216 -5.12 7.75 3.23
N ILE A 217 -5.11 7.16 2.06
CA ILE A 217 -5.96 6.00 1.75
C ILE A 217 -5.61 4.76 2.58
N GLY A 218 -4.38 4.69 3.08
CA GLY A 218 -3.93 3.66 4.01
C GLY A 218 -4.19 3.98 5.48
N ASN A 219 -4.60 5.22 5.80
CA ASN A 219 -4.89 5.62 7.18
C ASN A 219 -6.29 5.13 7.58
N ILE A 220 -6.35 4.32 8.62
CA ILE A 220 -7.64 3.89 9.21
C ILE A 220 -8.18 4.96 10.15
N ASP A 221 -7.30 5.68 10.83
CA ASP A 221 -7.64 6.80 11.72
C ASP A 221 -8.60 6.42 12.85
N ASN A 222 -8.41 5.23 13.41
CA ASN A 222 -9.25 4.63 14.46
C ASN A 222 -10.74 4.47 14.04
N ASP A 223 -11.03 4.50 12.75
CA ASP A 223 -12.39 4.45 12.23
C ASP A 223 -12.58 3.27 11.26
N PRO A 224 -13.41 2.27 11.62
CA PRO A 224 -13.71 1.13 10.74
C PRO A 224 -14.39 1.55 9.42
N GLU A 225 -15.00 2.73 9.36
CA GLU A 225 -15.60 3.29 8.12
C GLU A 225 -14.54 3.96 7.22
N SER A 226 -13.31 3.47 7.20
CA SER A 226 -12.23 4.00 6.34
C SER A 226 -12.13 3.27 5.01
N MET A 227 -11.48 3.95 4.03
CA MET A 227 -11.18 3.37 2.72
C MET A 227 -10.34 2.10 2.85
N ALA A 228 -9.31 2.11 3.70
CA ALA A 228 -8.47 0.94 3.93
C ALA A 228 -9.29 -0.27 4.40
N VAL A 229 -10.14 -0.08 5.41
CA VAL A 229 -11.00 -1.15 5.92
C VAL A 229 -11.96 -1.66 4.85
N ALA A 230 -12.56 -0.77 4.05
CA ALA A 230 -13.48 -1.17 2.98
C ALA A 230 -12.78 -1.98 1.86
N TRP A 231 -11.53 -1.62 1.50
CA TRP A 231 -10.73 -2.41 0.57
C TRP A 231 -10.40 -3.80 1.14
N LEU A 232 -10.01 -3.86 2.42
CA LEU A 232 -9.65 -5.11 3.08
C LEU A 232 -10.87 -6.02 3.34
N SER A 233 -12.06 -5.47 3.51
CA SER A 233 -13.28 -6.20 3.86
C SER A 233 -14.17 -6.46 2.65
N GLY A 234 -14.89 -5.44 2.20
CA GLY A 234 -15.90 -5.60 1.14
C GLY A 234 -15.32 -5.88 -0.23
N MET A 235 -14.09 -5.44 -0.51
CA MET A 235 -13.40 -5.69 -1.78
C MET A 235 -12.48 -6.92 -1.77
N ASP A 236 -12.42 -7.63 -0.66
CA ASP A 236 -11.62 -8.84 -0.47
C ASP A 236 -10.11 -8.69 -0.73
N ALA A 237 -9.54 -7.49 -0.56
CA ALA A 237 -8.10 -7.34 -0.66
C ALA A 237 -7.39 -8.21 0.39
N THR A 238 -6.54 -9.13 -0.08
CA THR A 238 -5.72 -9.99 0.76
C THR A 238 -4.49 -9.25 1.28
N SER A 239 -4.01 -8.26 0.51
CA SER A 239 -2.99 -7.33 0.94
C SER A 239 -3.21 -5.95 0.32
N MET A 240 -2.84 -4.91 1.05
CA MET A 240 -2.93 -3.52 0.62
C MET A 240 -1.68 -2.76 0.99
N ILE A 241 -1.22 -1.90 0.06
CA ILE A 241 -0.19 -0.87 0.31
C ILE A 241 -0.86 0.49 0.21
N GLY A 242 -0.58 1.39 1.14
CA GLY A 242 -1.12 2.75 1.09
C GLY A 242 -0.40 3.72 2.01
N TYR A 243 -0.56 5.01 1.74
CA TYR A 243 -0.04 6.08 2.58
C TYR A 243 -0.98 6.39 3.75
N VAL A 244 -0.42 6.58 4.93
CA VAL A 244 -1.17 7.02 6.14
C VAL A 244 -1.13 8.54 6.34
N VAL A 245 -0.52 9.28 5.41
CA VAL A 245 -0.42 10.74 5.36
C VAL A 245 -0.69 11.26 3.96
N THR A 246 -0.74 12.59 3.80
CA THR A 246 -0.82 13.24 2.49
C THR A 246 0.43 12.91 1.67
N THR A 247 0.26 12.42 0.45
CA THR A 247 1.35 12.01 -0.44
C THR A 247 1.87 13.20 -1.24
N TRP A 248 2.98 13.79 -0.80
CA TRP A 248 3.62 14.93 -1.49
C TRP A 248 4.75 14.51 -2.42
N TYR A 249 5.42 13.42 -2.13
CA TYR A 249 6.66 13.04 -2.80
C TYR A 249 6.59 11.69 -3.52
N GLY A 250 5.83 10.73 -3.00
CA GLY A 250 5.61 9.42 -3.62
C GLY A 250 6.84 8.49 -3.63
N ARG A 251 7.88 8.78 -2.83
CA ARG A 251 9.14 8.01 -2.86
C ARG A 251 8.96 6.57 -2.40
N ASN A 252 8.15 6.35 -1.37
CA ASN A 252 7.98 5.01 -0.81
C ASN A 252 6.93 4.20 -1.59
N GLY A 253 5.75 4.74 -1.88
CA GLY A 253 4.71 4.00 -2.62
C GLY A 253 5.14 3.65 -4.04
N TRP A 254 5.54 4.64 -4.86
CA TRP A 254 6.03 4.38 -6.21
C TRP A 254 7.33 3.57 -6.22
N GLY A 255 8.21 3.80 -5.23
CA GLY A 255 9.44 3.03 -5.08
C GLY A 255 9.16 1.55 -4.83
N GLY A 256 8.27 1.22 -3.88
CA GLY A 256 7.86 -0.17 -3.61
C GLY A 256 7.24 -0.85 -4.83
N LEU A 257 6.36 -0.15 -5.57
CA LEU A 257 5.79 -0.66 -6.81
C LEU A 257 6.89 -0.93 -7.86
N LYS A 258 7.81 0.01 -8.05
CA LYS A 258 8.93 -0.12 -8.97
C LYS A 258 9.82 -1.34 -8.64
N TYR A 259 10.16 -1.53 -7.36
CA TYR A 259 10.93 -2.71 -6.92
C TYR A 259 10.18 -4.00 -7.23
N TRP A 260 8.88 -4.06 -6.99
CA TRP A 260 8.08 -5.25 -7.23
C TRP A 260 8.00 -5.60 -8.71
N VAL A 261 7.70 -4.62 -9.55
CA VAL A 261 7.60 -4.78 -11.01
C VAL A 261 8.94 -5.13 -11.64
N ALA A 262 10.02 -4.44 -11.26
CA ALA A 262 11.37 -4.71 -11.79
C ALA A 262 11.90 -6.10 -11.41
N ASN A 263 11.39 -6.69 -10.33
CA ASN A 263 11.76 -8.02 -9.84
C ASN A 263 10.60 -9.03 -9.94
N ALA A 264 9.77 -8.89 -10.97
CA ALA A 264 8.64 -9.78 -11.24
C ALA A 264 9.07 -11.26 -11.20
N GLY A 265 8.27 -12.09 -10.54
CA GLY A 265 8.54 -13.51 -10.35
C GLY A 265 9.62 -13.84 -9.29
N ARG A 266 10.33 -12.84 -8.76
CA ARG A 266 11.42 -13.02 -7.77
C ARG A 266 11.02 -12.56 -6.38
N LEU A 267 10.61 -11.29 -6.24
CA LEU A 267 10.25 -10.71 -4.96
C LEU A 267 8.76 -10.86 -4.68
N THR A 268 8.44 -11.15 -3.42
CA THR A 268 7.07 -10.99 -2.93
C THR A 268 6.77 -9.51 -2.75
N LEU A 269 5.47 -9.15 -2.59
CA LEU A 269 5.06 -7.77 -2.33
C LEU A 269 5.77 -7.19 -1.11
N ALA A 270 5.75 -7.91 0.02
CA ALA A 270 6.39 -7.46 1.25
C ALA A 270 7.91 -7.28 1.10
N GLN A 271 8.58 -8.19 0.38
CA GLN A 271 10.01 -8.06 0.08
C GLN A 271 10.32 -6.82 -0.78
N ALA A 272 9.49 -6.51 -1.76
CA ALA A 272 9.70 -5.34 -2.62
C ALA A 272 9.56 -4.03 -1.83
N VAL A 273 8.54 -3.91 -1.00
CA VAL A 273 8.33 -2.74 -0.12
C VAL A 273 9.47 -2.62 0.88
N TYR A 274 9.86 -3.72 1.51
CA TYR A 274 10.99 -3.77 2.45
C TYR A 274 12.29 -3.31 1.81
N LEU A 275 12.64 -3.81 0.61
CA LEU A 275 13.87 -3.41 -0.08
C LEU A 275 13.86 -1.94 -0.47
N ASN A 276 12.72 -1.39 -0.87
CA ASN A 276 12.61 0.05 -1.10
C ASN A 276 12.85 0.85 0.18
N GLN A 277 12.32 0.39 1.31
CA GLN A 277 12.57 1.00 2.62
C GLN A 277 14.06 0.99 2.96
N GLN A 278 14.75 -0.14 2.77
CA GLN A 278 16.19 -0.25 3.01
C GLN A 278 16.99 0.71 2.12
N ASP A 279 16.62 0.83 0.85
CA ASP A 279 17.29 1.74 -0.08
C ASP A 279 17.06 3.22 0.30
N MET A 280 15.89 3.57 0.81
CA MET A 280 15.61 4.90 1.33
C MET A 280 16.49 5.22 2.56
N LEU A 281 16.58 4.31 3.53
CA LEU A 281 17.41 4.46 4.73
C LEU A 281 18.90 4.58 4.38
N ARG A 282 19.39 3.74 3.46
CA ARG A 282 20.75 3.82 2.94
C ARG A 282 21.01 5.19 2.31
N THR A 283 20.12 5.66 1.46
CA THR A 283 20.25 6.95 0.76
C THR A 283 20.25 8.13 1.73
N GLU A 284 19.38 8.14 2.73
CA GLU A 284 19.37 9.17 3.78
C GLU A 284 20.71 9.16 4.55
N ASN A 285 21.20 7.98 4.93
CA ASN A 285 22.48 7.86 5.64
C ASN A 285 23.68 8.32 4.80
N GLU A 286 23.69 8.01 3.49
CA GLU A 286 24.75 8.46 2.56
C GLU A 286 24.72 9.99 2.39
N TRP A 287 23.56 10.61 2.33
CA TRP A 287 23.43 12.07 2.25
C TRP A 287 23.89 12.76 3.54
N HIS A 288 23.40 12.27 4.69
CA HIS A 288 23.83 12.73 6.00
C HIS A 288 23.33 11.77 7.11
N PRO A 289 24.21 11.08 7.87
CA PRO A 289 23.79 10.07 8.84
C PRO A 289 22.76 10.57 9.89
N LYS A 290 22.83 11.84 10.28
CA LYS A 290 21.87 12.42 11.23
C LYS A 290 20.46 12.61 10.65
N MET A 291 20.24 12.47 9.33
CA MET A 291 18.90 12.53 8.75
C MET A 291 18.00 11.45 9.33
N LEU A 292 18.54 10.28 9.64
CA LEU A 292 17.79 9.17 10.22
C LEU A 292 17.16 9.49 11.59
N THR A 293 17.66 10.53 12.28
CA THR A 293 17.11 11.02 13.55
C THR A 293 16.12 12.18 13.40
N VAL A 294 15.96 12.72 12.19
CA VAL A 294 14.97 13.75 11.89
C VAL A 294 13.63 13.10 11.57
N ASN A 295 12.56 13.59 12.17
CA ASN A 295 11.20 13.14 11.86
C ASN A 295 10.41 14.27 11.20
N TYR A 296 9.61 13.93 10.18
CA TYR A 296 8.69 14.92 9.63
C TYR A 296 7.57 15.17 10.64
N PRO A 297 7.26 16.44 10.94
CA PRO A 297 6.29 16.80 11.98
C PRO A 297 4.85 16.70 11.43
N PHE A 298 4.32 15.49 11.29
CA PHE A 298 2.92 15.30 10.91
C PHE A 298 2.01 15.81 12.03
N SER A 299 1.17 16.76 11.72
CA SER A 299 0.15 17.31 12.61
C SER A 299 -1.18 17.44 11.87
N GLU A 300 -2.27 17.60 12.59
CA GLU A 300 -3.59 17.87 12.01
C GLU A 300 -3.66 19.23 11.29
N ILE A 301 -2.73 20.15 11.63
CA ILE A 301 -2.64 21.47 11.01
C ILE A 301 -1.51 21.43 9.97
N GLU A 302 -1.85 21.42 8.69
CA GLU A 302 -0.86 21.39 7.60
C GLU A 302 0.03 22.66 7.53
N PHE A 303 -0.43 23.77 8.06
CA PHE A 303 0.30 25.04 8.01
C PHE A 303 1.51 25.01 8.95
N GLY A 304 2.69 25.33 8.44
CA GLY A 304 3.93 25.43 9.20
C GLY A 304 4.71 24.12 9.35
N GLN A 305 4.18 22.96 8.96
CA GLN A 305 4.90 21.69 9.04
C GLN A 305 6.25 21.73 8.30
N ARG A 306 6.26 22.36 7.14
CA ARG A 306 7.48 22.50 6.34
C ARG A 306 8.54 23.34 7.05
N GLU A 307 8.16 24.49 7.59
CA GLU A 307 9.08 25.37 8.32
C GLU A 307 9.61 24.69 9.59
N MET A 308 8.75 23.96 10.30
CA MET A 308 9.15 23.18 11.48
C MET A 308 10.15 22.09 11.09
N PHE A 309 9.92 21.39 9.99
CA PHE A 309 10.83 20.39 9.46
C PHE A 309 12.17 21.00 9.07
N GLU A 310 12.18 22.08 8.27
CA GLU A 310 13.39 22.77 7.81
C GLU A 310 14.24 23.23 9.00
N LYS A 311 13.61 23.79 10.02
CA LYS A 311 14.30 24.21 11.26
C LYS A 311 14.88 23.03 12.05
N GLN A 312 14.12 21.95 12.18
CA GLN A 312 14.61 20.74 12.85
C GLN A 312 15.78 20.13 12.08
N PHE A 313 15.63 20.01 10.76
CA PHE A 313 16.65 19.45 9.88
C PHE A 313 17.96 20.26 9.99
N GLU A 314 17.90 21.58 9.89
CA GLU A 314 19.05 22.47 10.05
C GLU A 314 19.70 22.34 11.43
N THR A 315 18.88 22.28 12.49
CA THR A 315 19.39 22.11 13.86
C THR A 315 20.17 20.81 14.03
N VAL A 316 19.70 19.72 13.41
CA VAL A 316 20.29 18.38 13.55
C VAL A 316 21.48 18.17 12.63
N THR A 317 21.38 18.63 11.37
CA THR A 317 22.37 18.36 10.31
C THR A 317 23.37 19.52 10.08
N GLY A 318 23.01 20.75 10.51
CA GLY A 318 23.75 21.96 10.20
C GLY A 318 23.54 22.49 8.77
N GLN A 319 22.58 22.00 8.04
CA GLN A 319 22.30 22.31 6.63
C GLN A 319 20.82 22.52 6.39
N GLN A 320 20.47 23.35 5.39
CA GLN A 320 19.09 23.40 4.89
C GLN A 320 18.79 22.16 4.04
N PRO A 321 17.57 21.55 4.19
CA PRO A 321 17.22 20.36 3.41
C PRO A 321 17.00 20.70 1.94
N THR A 322 17.44 19.83 1.05
CA THR A 322 17.00 19.82 -0.34
C THR A 322 15.58 19.27 -0.45
N LYS A 323 14.91 19.49 -1.59
CA LYS A 323 13.59 18.92 -1.85
C LYS A 323 13.60 17.39 -1.78
N ASP A 324 14.66 16.75 -2.25
CA ASP A 324 14.80 15.29 -2.22
C ASP A 324 14.99 14.77 -0.78
N GLN A 325 15.84 15.40 0.01
CA GLN A 325 16.02 15.06 1.42
C GLN A 325 14.72 15.18 2.22
N MET A 326 13.97 16.27 1.98
CA MET A 326 12.64 16.45 2.58
C MET A 326 11.69 15.31 2.19
N GLY A 327 11.67 14.95 0.90
CA GLY A 327 10.81 13.88 0.38
C GLY A 327 11.13 12.51 0.97
N PHE A 328 12.40 12.20 1.18
CA PHE A 328 12.81 10.94 1.79
C PHE A 328 12.38 10.85 3.26
N VAL A 329 12.67 11.89 4.05
CA VAL A 329 12.27 11.92 5.47
C VAL A 329 10.73 11.91 5.62
N HIS A 330 10.02 12.64 4.74
CA HIS A 330 8.55 12.63 4.73
C HIS A 330 7.99 11.23 4.47
N ASP A 331 8.52 10.52 3.47
CA ASP A 331 7.95 9.25 3.00
C ASP A 331 8.46 8.01 3.77
N ARG A 332 9.50 8.16 4.59
CA ARG A 332 10.22 7.05 5.22
C ARG A 332 9.35 6.10 6.03
N ASP A 333 8.43 6.61 6.85
CA ASP A 333 7.69 5.84 7.85
C ASP A 333 6.18 5.80 7.62
N VAL A 334 5.69 6.14 6.43
CA VAL A 334 4.27 6.48 6.21
C VAL A 334 3.54 5.57 5.21
N VAL A 335 4.18 4.53 4.73
CA VAL A 335 3.53 3.53 3.86
C VAL A 335 3.29 2.26 4.65
N VAL A 336 2.02 1.88 4.76
CA VAL A 336 1.61 0.66 5.48
C VAL A 336 1.44 -0.51 4.52
N LEU A 337 1.81 -1.71 4.99
CA LEU A 337 1.41 -3.00 4.43
C LEU A 337 0.31 -3.59 5.31
N TYR A 338 -0.90 -3.69 4.80
CA TYR A 338 -1.94 -4.54 5.36
C TYR A 338 -1.86 -5.92 4.72
N GLY A 339 -1.87 -6.98 5.54
CA GLY A 339 -1.79 -8.36 5.11
C GLY A 339 -0.72 -9.17 5.85
N ASP A 340 -0.65 -10.46 5.55
CA ASP A 340 0.40 -11.35 6.05
C ASP A 340 1.73 -11.02 5.34
N PRO A 341 2.76 -10.51 6.04
CA PRO A 341 4.04 -10.14 5.40
C PRO A 341 4.80 -11.36 4.86
N ALA A 342 4.43 -12.57 5.26
CA ALA A 342 5.01 -13.81 4.77
C ALA A 342 4.26 -14.40 3.56
N TRP A 343 3.19 -13.76 3.09
CA TRP A 343 2.44 -14.23 1.92
C TRP A 343 3.32 -14.22 0.66
N ASP A 344 3.39 -15.37 -0.02
CA ASP A 344 4.16 -15.54 -1.26
C ASP A 344 3.36 -15.07 -2.47
N VAL A 345 3.10 -13.75 -2.55
CA VAL A 345 2.46 -13.09 -3.69
C VAL A 345 3.50 -12.40 -4.57
N LYS A 346 3.51 -12.72 -5.87
CA LYS A 346 4.48 -12.22 -6.84
C LYS A 346 3.81 -11.75 -8.12
N MET A 347 4.42 -10.77 -8.76
CA MET A 347 4.10 -10.44 -10.16
C MET A 347 4.45 -11.62 -11.07
N GLN A 348 3.63 -11.87 -12.08
CA GLN A 348 3.98 -12.80 -13.16
C GLN A 348 5.26 -12.33 -13.88
N ASN A 349 6.14 -13.27 -14.24
CA ASN A 349 7.28 -12.93 -15.10
C ASN A 349 6.78 -12.27 -16.40
N PRO A 350 7.42 -11.19 -16.86
CA PRO A 350 7.09 -10.59 -18.13
C PRO A 350 7.31 -11.62 -19.24
N LYS A 351 6.48 -11.57 -20.28
CA LYS A 351 6.71 -12.35 -21.48
C LYS A 351 8.10 -11.96 -22.04
N PRO A 352 8.97 -12.91 -22.39
CA PRO A 352 10.20 -12.58 -23.08
C PRO A 352 9.87 -11.75 -24.33
N LEU A 353 10.43 -10.55 -24.44
CA LEU A 353 10.39 -9.81 -25.68
C LEU A 353 11.09 -10.69 -26.69
N GLY A 354 10.33 -11.22 -27.65
CA GLY A 354 10.91 -11.97 -28.76
C GLY A 354 11.83 -11.04 -29.51
N TYR A 355 13.13 -11.19 -29.33
CA TYR A 355 14.08 -10.61 -30.26
C TYR A 355 13.81 -11.30 -31.61
N LYS A 356 13.22 -10.55 -32.55
CA LYS A 356 13.17 -10.94 -33.96
C LYS A 356 14.52 -10.70 -34.58
#